data_d3491e107751d84ceeb416d4ba9c75ef
#
_entry.id   d3491e107751d84ceeb416d4ba9c75ef
#
_cell.length_a   1.000
_cell.length_b   1.000
_cell.length_c   1.000
_cell.angle_alpha   90.00
_cell.angle_beta   90.00
_cell.angle_gamma   90.00
#
_symmetry.space_group_name_H-M   'P 1'
#
loop_
_entity.id
_entity.type
_entity.pdbx_description
1 polymer ?
#
loop_
_entity_poly.entity_id
_entity_poly.type
_entity_poly.pdbx_seq_one_letter_code
_entity_poly.pdbx_strand_id
1 'polypeptide(L)'
;MFAVAATLVIVAGGASACSGGEAGSAPTIAPQETKVTVAGDSIALGLGTAMRDDAEGGPSDGAPLVVRAIGEDGTGLARPDNFDWPGRLEELAADFPPEVLVFSVGSNDAQDLTDETGATVATMADHEAWDEEYRARLARSFDAFADTGTRVVWLGHIRPEDDEVGETNRHIHELATEVAADRDDVIVEDLAVLTGSGADSTSECLSSDGLHLSRDCYSEAAEKLLAGIG
;
A
#
# COMPACT_ATOMS: atom_id res chain seq x y z
N MET A 1 -21.01 -62.93 19.84
CA MET A 1 -21.86 -63.75 18.96
C MET A 1 -23.21 -63.07 18.83
N PHE A 2 -23.45 -62.29 17.78
CA PHE A 2 -24.80 -62.04 17.24
C PHE A 2 -24.55 -61.58 15.80
N ALA A 3 -24.99 -62.44 14.87
CA ALA A 3 -25.02 -62.21 13.45
C ALA A 3 -26.33 -61.46 13.11
N VAL A 4 -26.26 -60.40 12.31
CA VAL A 4 -27.44 -59.77 11.69
C VAL A 4 -27.30 -59.91 10.19
N ALA A 5 -28.27 -60.56 9.59
CA ALA A 5 -28.39 -60.87 8.19
C ALA A 5 -28.77 -59.64 7.35
N ALA A 6 -28.11 -59.49 6.22
CA ALA A 6 -28.43 -58.51 5.19
C ALA A 6 -29.53 -59.06 4.31
N THR A 7 -30.62 -58.32 4.18
CA THR A 7 -31.68 -58.63 3.21
C THR A 7 -31.49 -57.75 1.97
N LEU A 8 -31.19 -58.41 0.86
CA LEU A 8 -31.07 -57.80 -0.48
C LEU A 8 -32.49 -57.71 -1.09
N VAL A 9 -32.93 -56.50 -1.35
CA VAL A 9 -34.15 -56.25 -2.16
C VAL A 9 -33.70 -55.79 -3.54
N ILE A 10 -33.89 -56.64 -4.52
CA ILE A 10 -33.75 -56.30 -5.95
C ILE A 10 -35.13 -55.79 -6.41
N VAL A 11 -35.19 -54.54 -6.85
CA VAL A 11 -36.31 -54.00 -7.61
C VAL A 11 -35.84 -53.72 -9.02
N ALA A 12 -36.30 -54.51 -9.93
CA ALA A 12 -36.11 -54.33 -11.36
C ALA A 12 -37.24 -53.46 -11.94
N GLY A 13 -36.86 -52.61 -12.86
CA GLY A 13 -37.79 -52.18 -13.91
C GLY A 13 -38.04 -50.67 -14.01
N GLY A 14 -37.66 -50.12 -15.13
CA GLY A 14 -38.18 -48.84 -15.60
C GLY A 14 -37.19 -48.12 -16.51
N ALA A 15 -37.08 -48.57 -17.76
CA ALA A 15 -36.48 -47.73 -18.80
C ALA A 15 -37.46 -46.61 -19.11
N SER A 16 -37.03 -45.38 -18.92
CA SER A 16 -37.70 -44.21 -19.49
C SER A 16 -36.66 -43.32 -20.17
N ALA A 17 -36.90 -43.07 -21.40
CA ALA A 17 -36.04 -42.39 -22.36
C ALA A 17 -36.02 -40.88 -22.12
N CYS A 18 -34.86 -40.32 -22.43
CA CYS A 18 -34.58 -38.99 -23.02
C CYS A 18 -35.41 -37.79 -22.54
N SER A 19 -34.74 -36.95 -21.81
CA SER A 19 -34.89 -35.52 -22.05
C SER A 19 -33.53 -34.86 -21.86
N GLY A 20 -33.17 -33.96 -22.77
CA GLY A 20 -31.84 -33.31 -22.90
C GLY A 20 -31.37 -32.69 -21.63
N GLY A 21 -30.22 -33.13 -21.16
CA GLY A 21 -29.48 -32.44 -20.13
C GLY A 21 -29.01 -31.12 -20.69
N GLU A 22 -29.60 -30.03 -20.23
CA GLU A 22 -28.94 -28.74 -20.31
C GLU A 22 -27.61 -28.92 -19.60
N ALA A 23 -26.55 -28.71 -20.37
CA ALA A 23 -25.20 -28.60 -19.84
C ALA A 23 -25.22 -27.42 -18.87
N GLY A 24 -25.34 -27.72 -17.59
CA GLY A 24 -25.21 -26.72 -16.55
C GLY A 24 -23.86 -26.03 -16.74
N SER A 25 -23.91 -24.76 -17.12
CA SER A 25 -22.72 -23.93 -17.16
C SER A 25 -22.03 -24.05 -15.82
N ALA A 26 -20.76 -24.44 -15.81
CA ALA A 26 -19.93 -24.41 -14.60
C ALA A 26 -20.06 -23.02 -13.98
N PRO A 27 -20.15 -22.93 -12.66
CA PRO A 27 -20.19 -21.62 -12.00
C PRO A 27 -18.95 -20.84 -12.43
N THR A 28 -19.15 -19.72 -13.13
CA THR A 28 -18.09 -18.77 -13.43
C THR A 28 -17.72 -18.15 -12.08
N ILE A 29 -16.54 -18.51 -11.56
CA ILE A 29 -15.97 -17.84 -10.39
C ILE A 29 -15.66 -16.44 -10.87
N ALA A 30 -16.28 -15.42 -10.28
CA ALA A 30 -15.93 -14.03 -10.55
C ALA A 30 -14.44 -13.81 -10.20
N PRO A 31 -13.71 -13.01 -10.99
CA PRO A 31 -12.35 -12.63 -10.64
C PRO A 31 -12.33 -12.08 -9.22
N GLN A 32 -11.36 -12.51 -8.41
CA GLN A 32 -11.21 -11.99 -7.06
C GLN A 32 -10.75 -10.55 -7.14
N GLU A 33 -11.38 -9.65 -6.39
CA GLU A 33 -10.98 -8.24 -6.32
C GLU A 33 -9.60 -8.12 -5.66
N THR A 34 -8.72 -7.30 -6.23
CA THR A 34 -7.44 -6.95 -5.59
C THR A 34 -7.64 -5.67 -4.76
N LYS A 35 -7.41 -5.76 -3.47
CA LYS A 35 -7.57 -4.64 -2.53
C LYS A 35 -6.25 -3.92 -2.35
N VAL A 36 -6.24 -2.65 -2.73
CA VAL A 36 -5.10 -1.74 -2.57
C VAL A 36 -5.46 -0.69 -1.53
N THR A 37 -4.61 -0.48 -0.55
CA THR A 37 -4.72 0.65 0.37
C THR A 37 -3.54 1.59 0.14
N VAL A 38 -3.82 2.87 -0.07
CA VAL A 38 -2.81 3.93 -0.09
C VAL A 38 -2.92 4.66 1.25
N ALA A 39 -1.85 4.65 2.02
CA ALA A 39 -1.79 5.26 3.35
C ALA A 39 -0.64 6.26 3.45
N GLY A 40 -0.82 7.32 4.22
CA GLY A 40 0.23 8.31 4.44
C GLY A 40 -0.29 9.74 4.57
N ASP A 41 0.55 10.70 4.26
CA ASP A 41 0.26 12.12 4.38
C ASP A 41 -0.60 12.68 3.21
N SER A 42 -0.60 13.99 3.03
CA SER A 42 -1.35 14.66 1.97
C SER A 42 -0.95 14.21 0.55
N ILE A 43 0.32 13.84 0.34
CA ILE A 43 0.80 13.33 -0.95
C ILE A 43 0.21 11.94 -1.21
N ALA A 44 0.23 11.06 -0.22
CA ALA A 44 -0.41 9.74 -0.30
C ALA A 44 -1.93 9.85 -0.53
N LEU A 45 -2.60 10.81 0.10
CA LEU A 45 -4.03 11.04 -0.10
C LEU A 45 -4.35 11.46 -1.54
N GLY A 46 -3.55 12.39 -2.11
CA GLY A 46 -3.66 12.80 -3.51
C GLY A 46 -3.45 11.63 -4.47
N LEU A 47 -2.41 10.83 -4.23
CA LEU A 47 -2.10 9.64 -5.02
C LEU A 47 -3.21 8.60 -4.93
N GLY A 48 -3.70 8.29 -3.74
CA GLY A 48 -4.79 7.32 -3.54
C GLY A 48 -6.10 7.76 -4.21
N THR A 49 -6.33 9.07 -4.32
CA THR A 49 -7.45 9.62 -5.07
C THR A 49 -7.27 9.37 -6.57
N ALA A 50 -6.08 9.66 -7.11
CA ALA A 50 -5.78 9.42 -8.53
C ALA A 50 -5.85 7.92 -8.87
N MET A 51 -5.29 7.05 -8.02
CA MET A 51 -5.34 5.59 -8.21
C MET A 51 -6.78 5.06 -8.22
N ARG A 52 -7.67 5.60 -7.39
CA ARG A 52 -9.09 5.21 -7.39
C ARG A 52 -9.78 5.65 -8.67
N ASP A 53 -9.57 6.90 -9.10
CA ASP A 53 -10.16 7.44 -10.32
C ASP A 53 -9.71 6.62 -11.56
N ASP A 54 -8.43 6.21 -11.60
CA ASP A 54 -7.88 5.40 -12.68
C ASP A 54 -8.42 3.95 -12.64
N ALA A 55 -8.50 3.34 -11.46
CA ALA A 55 -9.07 2.00 -11.29
C ALA A 55 -10.55 1.93 -11.71
N GLU A 56 -11.34 2.99 -11.47
CA GLU A 56 -12.74 3.08 -11.91
C GLU A 56 -12.87 3.29 -13.43
N GLY A 57 -11.87 3.90 -14.07
CA GLY A 57 -11.82 4.16 -15.52
C GLY A 57 -11.15 3.08 -16.36
N GLY A 58 -10.48 2.14 -15.73
CA GLY A 58 -9.63 1.14 -16.38
C GLY A 58 -10.38 0.06 -17.15
N PRO A 59 -9.67 -0.72 -18.02
CA PRO A 59 -10.27 -1.79 -18.81
C PRO A 59 -10.76 -2.93 -17.93
N SER A 60 -11.94 -3.45 -18.24
CA SER A 60 -12.66 -4.50 -17.49
C SER A 60 -12.05 -5.92 -17.65
N ASP A 61 -10.86 -6.07 -18.20
CA ASP A 61 -10.31 -7.37 -18.63
C ASP A 61 -9.53 -8.10 -17.53
N GLY A 62 -9.24 -7.42 -16.40
CA GLY A 62 -8.53 -7.98 -15.23
C GLY A 62 -9.43 -8.19 -14.02
N ALA A 63 -8.83 -8.62 -12.89
CA ALA A 63 -9.49 -8.59 -11.61
C ALA A 63 -9.82 -7.12 -11.24
N PRO A 64 -11.02 -6.84 -10.71
CA PRO A 64 -11.34 -5.49 -10.26
C PRO A 64 -10.36 -5.02 -9.19
N LEU A 65 -9.87 -3.80 -9.34
CA LEU A 65 -9.05 -3.15 -8.32
C LEU A 65 -9.96 -2.32 -7.42
N VAL A 66 -9.85 -2.51 -6.11
CA VAL A 66 -10.54 -1.71 -5.10
C VAL A 66 -9.50 -0.88 -4.34
N VAL A 67 -9.47 0.41 -4.62
CA VAL A 67 -8.50 1.33 -4.02
C VAL A 67 -9.13 2.08 -2.86
N ARG A 68 -8.49 2.02 -1.70
CA ARG A 68 -8.83 2.80 -0.50
C ARG A 68 -7.70 3.76 -0.18
N ALA A 69 -8.02 5.03 0.03
CA ALA A 69 -7.08 6.02 0.52
C ALA A 69 -7.30 6.28 2.02
N ILE A 70 -6.22 6.29 2.79
CA ILE A 70 -6.18 6.65 4.21
C ILE A 70 -5.10 7.71 4.34
N GLY A 71 -5.47 8.97 4.47
CA GLY A 71 -4.50 10.06 4.58
C GLY A 71 -4.77 10.92 5.80
N GLU A 72 -3.68 11.46 6.34
CA GLU A 72 -3.72 12.48 7.40
C GLU A 72 -2.74 13.59 7.03
N ASP A 73 -3.27 14.77 6.72
CA ASP A 73 -2.49 15.90 6.23
C ASP A 73 -1.47 16.39 7.29
N GLY A 74 -0.27 16.73 6.84
CA GLY A 74 0.76 17.30 7.71
C GLY A 74 1.37 16.32 8.71
N THR A 75 1.25 15.01 8.44
CA THR A 75 1.79 13.95 9.30
C THR A 75 2.95 13.22 8.67
N GLY A 76 3.67 12.46 9.47
CA GLY A 76 4.79 11.62 9.07
C GLY A 76 5.19 10.70 10.21
N LEU A 77 6.36 10.11 10.11
CA LEU A 77 6.90 9.26 11.18
C LEU A 77 7.57 10.06 12.30
N ALA A 78 7.91 11.34 12.08
CA ALA A 78 8.62 12.16 13.07
C ALA A 78 7.80 12.46 14.32
N ARG A 79 6.49 12.57 14.20
CA ARG A 79 5.60 13.09 15.26
C ARG A 79 4.45 12.12 15.59
N PRO A 80 4.72 10.99 16.29
CA PRO A 80 3.66 10.07 16.72
C PRO A 80 2.68 10.71 17.73
N ASP A 81 3.07 11.77 18.42
CA ASP A 81 2.18 12.59 19.24
C ASP A 81 1.14 13.39 18.43
N ASN A 82 1.41 13.66 17.15
CA ASN A 82 0.45 14.22 16.21
C ASN A 82 -0.38 13.12 15.54
N PHE A 83 0.29 12.09 15.00
CA PHE A 83 -0.35 10.92 14.40
C PHE A 83 0.60 9.71 14.40
N ASP A 84 0.22 8.64 15.10
CA ASP A 84 1.01 7.38 15.15
C ASP A 84 0.75 6.51 13.92
N TRP A 85 1.51 6.73 12.84
CA TRP A 85 1.41 5.91 11.63
C TRP A 85 1.71 4.43 11.88
N PRO A 86 2.79 4.02 12.58
CA PRO A 86 3.02 2.61 12.87
C PRO A 86 1.84 1.95 13.59
N GLY A 87 1.29 2.58 14.63
CA GLY A 87 0.11 2.08 15.34
C GLY A 87 -1.13 2.01 14.44
N ARG A 88 -1.33 3.00 13.56
CA ARG A 88 -2.43 2.99 12.59
C ARG A 88 -2.31 1.86 11.56
N LEU A 89 -1.08 1.55 11.13
CA LEU A 89 -0.82 0.44 10.21
C LEU A 89 -1.02 -0.92 10.91
N GLU A 90 -0.64 -1.07 12.17
CA GLU A 90 -0.93 -2.25 12.99
C GLU A 90 -2.45 -2.50 13.10
N GLU A 91 -3.25 -1.47 13.35
CA GLU A 91 -4.73 -1.57 13.33
C GLU A 91 -5.26 -2.01 11.96
N LEU A 92 -4.75 -1.42 10.88
CA LEU A 92 -5.15 -1.77 9.52
C LEU A 92 -4.83 -3.23 9.20
N ALA A 93 -3.63 -3.69 9.57
CA ALA A 93 -3.19 -5.07 9.37
C ALA A 93 -4.05 -6.07 10.16
N ALA A 94 -4.46 -5.71 11.38
CA ALA A 94 -5.29 -6.58 12.22
C ALA A 94 -6.74 -6.67 11.73
N ASP A 95 -7.33 -5.56 11.28
CA ASP A 95 -8.76 -5.48 11.00
C ASP A 95 -9.09 -5.73 9.51
N PHE A 96 -8.31 -5.17 8.60
CA PHE A 96 -8.60 -5.16 7.16
C PHE A 96 -7.31 -5.15 6.31
N PRO A 97 -6.47 -6.19 6.38
CA PRO A 97 -5.23 -6.23 5.61
C PRO A 97 -5.54 -6.18 4.09
N PRO A 98 -4.94 -5.25 3.34
CA PRO A 98 -5.05 -5.22 1.89
C PRO A 98 -4.12 -6.27 1.25
N GLU A 99 -4.30 -6.61 -0.04
CA GLU A 99 -3.31 -7.37 -0.80
C GLU A 99 -2.07 -6.52 -1.09
N VAL A 100 -2.26 -5.21 -1.28
CA VAL A 100 -1.16 -4.26 -1.47
C VAL A 100 -1.39 -3.01 -0.62
N LEU A 101 -0.39 -2.65 0.16
CA LEU A 101 -0.30 -1.38 0.84
C LEU A 101 0.71 -0.49 0.09
N VAL A 102 0.28 0.69 -0.35
CA VAL A 102 1.19 1.77 -0.76
C VAL A 102 1.30 2.72 0.42
N PHE A 103 2.48 2.84 1.01
CA PHE A 103 2.72 3.71 2.18
C PHE A 103 3.70 4.81 1.83
N SER A 104 3.30 6.06 2.02
CA SER A 104 4.08 7.23 1.64
C SER A 104 3.93 8.35 2.66
N VAL A 105 5.04 8.63 3.35
CA VAL A 105 5.24 9.75 4.28
C VAL A 105 6.68 10.24 4.16
N GLY A 106 6.98 11.44 4.64
CA GLY A 106 8.34 11.97 4.63
C GLY A 106 8.42 13.49 4.55
N SER A 107 7.62 14.13 3.69
CA SER A 107 7.71 15.58 3.47
C SER A 107 7.42 16.44 4.72
N ASN A 108 6.88 15.82 5.77
CA ASN A 108 6.65 16.47 7.07
C ASN A 108 7.69 16.08 8.12
N ASP A 109 8.71 15.28 7.75
CA ASP A 109 9.64 14.67 8.70
C ASP A 109 11.01 15.40 8.78
N ALA A 110 11.17 16.53 8.10
CA ALA A 110 12.34 17.40 8.26
C ALA A 110 12.30 18.13 9.62
N GLN A 111 12.34 17.37 10.71
CA GLN A 111 12.22 17.87 12.08
C GLN A 111 12.76 16.88 13.13
N ASP A 112 12.88 17.34 14.38
CA ASP A 112 13.22 16.47 15.50
C ASP A 112 12.16 15.38 15.71
N LEU A 113 12.59 14.17 16.09
CA LEU A 113 11.70 13.05 16.38
C LEU A 113 11.19 13.13 17.81
N THR A 114 9.88 12.91 17.99
CA THR A 114 9.25 12.86 19.31
C THR A 114 8.74 11.45 19.66
N ASP A 115 8.47 11.22 20.92
CA ASP A 115 7.65 10.10 21.38
C ASP A 115 6.14 10.46 21.34
N GLU A 116 5.29 9.50 21.73
CA GLU A 116 3.83 9.68 21.79
C GLU A 116 3.38 10.78 22.77
N THR A 117 4.25 11.25 23.66
CA THR A 117 3.98 12.35 24.60
C THR A 117 4.40 13.72 24.07
N GLY A 118 5.07 13.75 22.90
CA GLY A 118 5.64 14.94 22.30
C GLY A 118 7.03 15.31 22.85
N ALA A 119 7.66 14.44 23.65
CA ALA A 119 9.02 14.66 24.10
C ALA A 119 10.01 14.28 22.99
N THR A 120 11.01 15.14 22.72
CA THR A 120 12.05 14.87 21.73
C THR A 120 12.89 13.66 22.15
N VAL A 121 13.01 12.66 21.26
CA VAL A 121 13.83 11.45 21.44
C VAL A 121 15.10 11.48 20.59
N ALA A 122 15.07 12.14 19.45
CA ALA A 122 16.24 12.38 18.61
C ALA A 122 16.12 13.72 17.89
N THR A 123 17.23 14.43 17.73
CA THR A 123 17.25 15.73 17.03
C THR A 123 17.86 15.60 15.66
N MET A 124 17.41 16.42 14.71
CA MET A 124 18.03 16.50 13.37
C MET A 124 19.53 16.82 13.42
N ALA A 125 20.00 17.51 14.47
CA ALA A 125 21.41 17.82 14.66
C ALA A 125 22.27 16.61 15.05
N ASP A 126 21.68 15.57 15.59
CA ASP A 126 22.29 14.26 15.89
C ASP A 126 21.84 13.24 14.86
N HIS A 127 22.47 13.28 13.69
CA HIS A 127 22.09 12.44 12.56
C HIS A 127 22.11 10.93 12.88
N GLU A 128 23.06 10.45 13.70
CA GLU A 128 23.16 9.04 14.05
C GLU A 128 21.94 8.58 14.87
N ALA A 129 21.59 9.33 15.92
CA ALA A 129 20.43 9.03 16.74
C ALA A 129 19.11 9.20 15.98
N TRP A 130 19.03 10.21 15.10
CA TRP A 130 17.86 10.43 14.26
C TRP A 130 17.64 9.27 13.29
N ASP A 131 18.69 8.84 12.60
CA ASP A 131 18.65 7.73 11.65
C ASP A 131 18.28 6.41 12.32
N GLU A 132 18.85 6.12 13.50
CA GLU A 132 18.54 4.91 14.27
C GLU A 132 17.06 4.86 14.63
N GLU A 133 16.52 5.93 15.19
CA GLU A 133 15.11 6.03 15.57
C GLU A 133 14.19 5.97 14.34
N TYR A 134 14.53 6.67 13.24
CA TYR A 134 13.71 6.67 12.04
C TYR A 134 13.65 5.29 11.38
N ARG A 135 14.79 4.56 11.31
CA ARG A 135 14.83 3.16 10.87
C ARG A 135 13.94 2.26 11.73
N ALA A 136 13.93 2.46 13.04
CA ALA A 136 13.08 1.68 13.94
C ALA A 136 11.58 1.91 13.64
N ARG A 137 11.18 3.15 13.33
CA ARG A 137 9.80 3.49 12.95
C ARG A 137 9.41 2.92 11.60
N LEU A 138 10.32 2.97 10.60
CA LEU A 138 10.12 2.30 9.32
C LEU A 138 9.96 0.79 9.49
N ALA A 139 10.85 0.16 10.25
CA ALA A 139 10.78 -1.27 10.52
C ALA A 139 9.45 -1.65 11.18
N ARG A 140 9.01 -0.93 12.22
CA ARG A 140 7.71 -1.15 12.87
C ARG A 140 6.55 -1.02 11.88
N SER A 141 6.62 -0.04 10.97
CA SER A 141 5.59 0.16 9.93
C SER A 141 5.51 -1.02 8.96
N PHE A 142 6.66 -1.56 8.55
CA PHE A 142 6.71 -2.72 7.66
C PHE A 142 6.34 -4.02 8.38
N ASP A 143 6.80 -4.21 9.63
CA ASP A 143 6.51 -5.38 10.46
C ASP A 143 5.01 -5.57 10.71
N ALA A 144 4.24 -4.48 10.72
CA ALA A 144 2.78 -4.55 10.87
C ALA A 144 2.12 -5.52 9.87
N PHE A 145 2.71 -5.73 8.69
CA PHE A 145 2.15 -6.55 7.62
C PHE A 145 2.88 -7.87 7.37
N ALA A 146 3.99 -8.17 8.07
CA ALA A 146 4.87 -9.30 7.79
C ALA A 146 4.14 -10.67 7.73
N ASP A 147 3.10 -10.89 8.55
CA ASP A 147 2.37 -12.16 8.63
C ASP A 147 0.99 -12.12 7.95
N THR A 148 0.66 -11.04 7.23
CA THR A 148 -0.69 -10.85 6.64
C THR A 148 -0.79 -11.30 5.19
N GLY A 149 0.34 -11.49 4.52
CA GLY A 149 0.41 -11.71 3.08
C GLY A 149 0.25 -10.43 2.24
N THR A 150 0.20 -9.27 2.88
CA THR A 150 0.19 -7.96 2.23
C THR A 150 1.56 -7.68 1.63
N ARG A 151 1.61 -7.22 0.39
CA ARG A 151 2.81 -6.64 -0.21
C ARG A 151 2.84 -5.14 0.13
N VAL A 152 3.90 -4.69 0.77
CA VAL A 152 4.11 -3.29 1.11
C VAL A 152 4.92 -2.62 0.01
N VAL A 153 4.43 -1.52 -0.53
CA VAL A 153 5.16 -0.62 -1.42
C VAL A 153 5.43 0.66 -0.63
N TRP A 154 6.68 0.82 -0.16
CA TRP A 154 7.11 2.12 0.34
C TRP A 154 7.34 3.04 -0.83
N LEU A 155 6.72 4.20 -0.80
CA LEU A 155 6.84 5.18 -1.88
C LEU A 155 7.53 6.44 -1.36
N GLY A 156 8.79 6.62 -1.76
CA GLY A 156 9.56 7.82 -1.49
C GLY A 156 8.97 9.05 -2.18
N HIS A 157 9.08 10.20 -1.54
CA HIS A 157 8.52 11.45 -2.06
C HIS A 157 9.41 12.09 -3.12
N ILE A 158 8.80 12.90 -3.99
CA ILE A 158 9.54 13.79 -4.89
C ILE A 158 10.24 14.88 -4.07
N ARG A 159 11.20 15.56 -4.71
CA ARG A 159 11.84 16.75 -4.13
C ARG A 159 10.93 17.95 -4.28
N PRO A 160 10.47 18.58 -3.18
CA PRO A 160 9.75 19.85 -3.22
C PRO A 160 10.69 21.02 -3.56
N GLU A 161 10.13 22.23 -3.66
CA GLU A 161 10.95 23.45 -3.85
C GLU A 161 11.83 23.79 -2.63
N ASP A 162 11.46 23.29 -1.44
CA ASP A 162 12.26 23.43 -0.24
C ASP A 162 13.40 22.40 -0.24
N ASP A 163 14.63 22.87 -0.34
CA ASP A 163 15.82 22.02 -0.43
C ASP A 163 16.02 21.16 0.82
N GLU A 164 15.74 21.67 2.02
CA GLU A 164 15.89 20.95 3.30
C GLU A 164 14.91 19.77 3.36
N VAL A 165 13.66 19.99 2.99
CA VAL A 165 12.66 18.93 2.88
C VAL A 165 13.04 17.94 1.78
N GLY A 166 13.54 18.42 0.65
CA GLY A 166 14.01 17.58 -0.45
C GLY A 166 15.17 16.68 -0.09
N GLU A 167 16.16 17.20 0.64
CA GLU A 167 17.30 16.41 1.15
C GLU A 167 16.82 15.37 2.18
N THR A 168 15.92 15.75 3.08
CA THR A 168 15.34 14.84 4.05
C THR A 168 14.54 13.72 3.38
N ASN A 169 13.72 14.02 2.37
CA ASN A 169 12.97 13.01 1.62
C ASN A 169 13.89 11.99 0.95
N ARG A 170 15.00 12.46 0.34
CA ARG A 170 16.00 11.57 -0.25
C ARG A 170 16.65 10.68 0.80
N HIS A 171 17.03 11.25 1.94
CA HIS A 171 17.66 10.53 3.03
C HIS A 171 16.70 9.47 3.61
N ILE A 172 15.43 9.82 3.83
CA ILE A 172 14.39 8.87 4.26
C ILE A 172 14.24 7.71 3.26
N HIS A 173 14.30 8.00 1.96
CA HIS A 173 14.25 6.95 0.93
C HIS A 173 15.44 5.99 1.01
N GLU A 174 16.64 6.50 1.30
CA GLU A 174 17.83 5.67 1.54
C GLU A 174 17.64 4.78 2.78
N LEU A 175 17.14 5.34 3.91
CA LEU A 175 16.85 4.57 5.12
C LEU A 175 15.78 3.49 4.87
N ALA A 176 14.74 3.83 4.14
CA ALA A 176 13.69 2.86 3.79
C ALA A 176 14.25 1.71 2.93
N THR A 177 15.15 2.03 1.98
CA THR A 177 15.83 1.03 1.16
C THR A 177 16.69 0.10 2.01
N GLU A 178 17.43 0.65 2.99
CA GLU A 178 18.22 -0.16 3.92
C GLU A 178 17.35 -1.09 4.77
N VAL A 179 16.23 -0.58 5.32
CA VAL A 179 15.31 -1.36 6.16
C VAL A 179 14.58 -2.44 5.36
N ALA A 180 14.33 -2.20 4.07
CA ALA A 180 13.67 -3.15 3.18
C ALA A 180 14.60 -4.21 2.57
N ALA A 181 15.94 -4.07 2.67
CA ALA A 181 16.91 -4.86 1.92
C ALA A 181 16.80 -6.38 2.07
N ASP A 182 16.38 -6.86 3.25
CA ASP A 182 16.24 -8.29 3.55
C ASP A 182 14.76 -8.73 3.64
N ARG A 183 13.83 -7.96 3.03
CA ARG A 183 12.37 -8.20 3.08
C ARG A 183 11.82 -8.50 1.69
N ASP A 184 11.28 -9.69 1.51
CA ASP A 184 10.65 -10.10 0.25
C ASP A 184 9.23 -9.50 0.07
N ASP A 185 8.61 -9.02 1.16
CA ASP A 185 7.26 -8.46 1.22
C ASP A 185 7.24 -6.93 1.05
N VAL A 186 8.41 -6.27 1.04
CA VAL A 186 8.55 -4.80 0.93
C VAL A 186 9.26 -4.43 -0.37
N ILE A 187 8.63 -3.54 -1.13
CA ILE A 187 9.21 -2.92 -2.34
C ILE A 187 9.40 -1.43 -2.05
N VAL A 188 10.54 -0.90 -2.43
CA VAL A 188 10.83 0.55 -2.33
C VAL A 188 10.78 1.16 -3.72
N GLU A 189 9.88 2.12 -3.91
CA GLU A 189 9.69 2.86 -5.14
C GLU A 189 9.95 4.36 -4.91
N ASP A 190 10.32 5.07 -5.95
CA ASP A 190 10.56 6.51 -5.90
C ASP A 190 9.54 7.25 -6.77
N LEU A 191 8.77 8.14 -6.15
CA LEU A 191 7.75 8.92 -6.83
C LEU A 191 8.32 9.80 -7.94
N ALA A 192 9.56 10.29 -7.80
CA ALA A 192 10.25 11.05 -8.83
C ALA A 192 10.56 10.19 -10.08
N VAL A 193 10.85 8.91 -9.88
CA VAL A 193 11.03 7.95 -10.99
C VAL A 193 9.70 7.62 -11.65
N LEU A 194 8.66 7.40 -10.86
CA LEU A 194 7.31 7.09 -11.37
C LEU A 194 6.72 8.25 -12.18
N THR A 195 6.96 9.49 -11.78
CA THR A 195 6.49 10.67 -12.52
C THR A 195 7.38 11.04 -13.72
N GLY A 196 8.45 10.28 -13.96
CA GLY A 196 9.38 10.58 -15.07
C GLY A 196 10.19 11.87 -14.89
N SER A 197 10.02 12.54 -13.74
CA SER A 197 10.70 13.81 -13.47
C SER A 197 12.20 13.66 -13.21
N GLY A 198 12.71 12.43 -12.99
CA GLY A 198 14.11 12.16 -12.70
C GLY A 198 14.62 12.84 -11.44
N ALA A 199 15.87 12.57 -11.06
CA ALA A 199 16.44 13.11 -9.83
C ALA A 199 16.57 14.65 -9.80
N ASP A 200 16.49 15.31 -10.95
CA ASP A 200 16.87 16.74 -11.10
C ASP A 200 15.74 17.67 -11.59
N SER A 201 14.54 17.18 -11.94
CA SER A 201 13.49 18.04 -12.51
C SER A 201 12.15 17.86 -11.83
N THR A 202 12.04 18.39 -10.64
CA THR A 202 10.83 18.31 -9.81
C THR A 202 9.79 19.40 -10.14
N SER A 203 10.22 20.53 -10.69
CA SER A 203 9.35 21.70 -10.90
C SER A 203 8.19 21.48 -11.87
N GLU A 204 8.34 20.59 -12.86
CA GLU A 204 7.26 20.30 -13.81
C GLU A 204 6.15 19.43 -13.21
N CYS A 205 6.48 18.64 -12.20
CA CYS A 205 5.54 17.79 -11.48
C CYS A 205 4.93 18.42 -10.24
N LEU A 206 5.46 19.56 -9.76
CA LEU A 206 4.92 20.22 -8.59
C LEU A 206 3.68 21.07 -8.94
N SER A 207 2.78 21.15 -8.00
CA SER A 207 1.71 22.14 -8.00
C SER A 207 2.26 23.52 -7.61
N SER A 208 1.42 24.54 -7.66
CA SER A 208 1.85 25.93 -7.37
C SER A 208 2.27 26.19 -5.94
N ASP A 209 2.12 25.21 -5.03
CA ASP A 209 2.58 25.31 -3.64
C ASP A 209 4.01 24.82 -3.43
N GLY A 210 4.64 24.27 -4.48
CA GLY A 210 6.02 23.81 -4.45
C GLY A 210 6.24 22.54 -3.63
N LEU A 211 5.17 21.84 -3.21
CA LEU A 211 5.24 20.65 -2.36
C LEU A 211 4.45 19.47 -2.93
N HIS A 212 3.17 19.68 -3.27
CA HIS A 212 2.31 18.62 -3.78
C HIS A 212 2.52 18.41 -5.28
N LEU A 213 2.17 17.21 -5.75
CA LEU A 213 2.16 16.94 -7.19
C LEU A 213 1.07 17.69 -7.91
N SER A 214 1.31 18.02 -9.15
CA SER A 214 0.26 18.41 -10.09
C SER A 214 -0.70 17.24 -10.32
N ARG A 215 -1.92 17.54 -10.78
CA ARG A 215 -2.91 16.51 -11.09
C ARG A 215 -2.37 15.48 -12.10
N ASP A 216 -1.71 15.97 -13.14
CA ASP A 216 -1.21 15.12 -14.24
C ASP A 216 -0.13 14.16 -13.72
N CYS A 217 0.76 14.61 -12.84
CA CYS A 217 1.77 13.76 -12.24
C CYS A 217 1.22 12.77 -11.21
N TYR A 218 0.17 13.12 -10.47
CA TYR A 218 -0.55 12.13 -9.66
C TYR A 218 -1.16 11.03 -10.54
N SER A 219 -1.78 11.39 -11.68
CA SER A 219 -2.37 10.41 -12.61
C SER A 219 -1.30 9.52 -13.24
N GLU A 220 -0.16 10.08 -13.67
CA GLU A 220 0.95 9.31 -14.22
C GLU A 220 1.54 8.33 -13.20
N ALA A 221 1.74 8.75 -11.96
CA ALA A 221 2.21 7.88 -10.90
C ALA A 221 1.21 6.77 -10.57
N ALA A 222 -0.08 7.10 -10.51
CA ALA A 222 -1.17 6.15 -10.28
C ALA A 222 -1.21 5.06 -11.36
N GLU A 223 -1.17 5.43 -12.64
CA GLU A 223 -1.16 4.49 -13.78
C GLU A 223 0.01 3.51 -13.67
N LYS A 224 1.23 4.02 -13.42
CA LYS A 224 2.43 3.18 -13.30
C LYS A 224 2.39 2.24 -12.09
N LEU A 225 1.93 2.73 -10.93
CA LEU A 225 1.76 1.90 -9.73
C LEU A 225 0.74 0.79 -9.97
N LEU A 226 -0.43 1.11 -10.53
CA LEU A 226 -1.47 0.13 -10.83
C LEU A 226 -1.01 -0.92 -11.84
N ALA A 227 -0.23 -0.53 -12.85
CA ALA A 227 0.35 -1.47 -13.80
C ALA A 227 1.37 -2.44 -13.15
N GLY A 228 2.05 -2.01 -12.08
CA GLY A 228 2.98 -2.87 -11.31
C GLY A 228 2.30 -3.77 -10.27
N ILE A 229 1.03 -3.49 -9.94
CA ILE A 229 0.25 -4.25 -8.95
C ILE A 229 -0.54 -5.40 -9.61
N GLY A 230 -1.01 -5.22 -10.84
CA GLY A 230 -1.74 -6.23 -11.63
C GLY A 230 -0.80 -7.23 -12.25
#